data_4ede302685246b9bc63a15f0283a1c63
#
_entry.id   4ede302685246b9bc63a15f0283a1c63
#
_cell.length_a   1.000
_cell.length_b   1.000
_cell.length_c   1.000
_cell.angle_alpha   90.00
_cell.angle_beta   90.00
_cell.angle_gamma   90.00
#
_symmetry.space_group_name_H-M   'P 1'
#
loop_
_entity.id
_entity.type
_entity.pdbx_description
1 polymer ?
#
loop_
_entity_poly.entity_id
_entity_poly.type
_entity_poly.pdbx_seq_one_letter_code
_entity_poly.pdbx_strand_id
1 'polypeptide(L)'
;MSLHAVDDLGDALAATRAFLFPFEAGRWLRLAIVAFFVGGVGGNVPTSGFQTGGNVDPGPVDPGGPGTMPPELGGDAVALIVAVVAALVAIGLLFGFVGSVMQFVLVRSLREEAVHVRRYFREHWRAGARLFGFQIGLGLLAVAVIAIPILALVFTAGGLGAVGSGQAFGLVLVLLPLAFVVGVLFALIDGFTTFFVVPVMLLEGTGVLAAWGRFYRTLRAEWKEYLAFTGLTFVLTLVVGIAVGFVVGIVALLVFGPLVLFGMVGVVSAGVFGPGGLGAASLPLLLALAGVGLLALLLVMAAAALVQVPVVTYFRYYALLVLGDTDADLDLIPERRRAVRAGSGGGRSDEGSGAESA
;
A
#
# COMPACT_ATOMS: atom_id res chain seq x y z
N MET A 1 -0.32 23.72 -24.69
CA MET A 1 0.44 23.41 -23.48
C MET A 1 0.50 21.91 -23.39
N SER A 2 1.66 21.29 -23.68
CA SER A 2 1.88 19.87 -23.41
C SER A 2 1.88 19.69 -21.89
N LEU A 3 1.14 18.73 -21.38
CA LEU A 3 1.15 18.36 -19.96
C LEU A 3 2.41 17.49 -19.77
N HIS A 4 3.41 17.99 -19.04
CA HIS A 4 4.65 17.27 -18.73
C HIS A 4 4.35 15.90 -18.09
N ALA A 5 3.32 15.83 -17.25
CA ALA A 5 2.87 14.58 -16.64
C ALA A 5 2.54 13.46 -17.65
N VAL A 6 2.14 13.77 -18.88
CA VAL A 6 1.86 12.76 -19.92
C VAL A 6 3.14 12.31 -20.60
N ASP A 7 4.04 13.25 -20.90
CA ASP A 7 5.31 12.96 -21.57
C ASP A 7 6.24 12.12 -20.66
N ASP A 8 6.20 12.38 -19.35
CA ASP A 8 7.00 11.69 -18.33
C ASP A 8 6.65 10.19 -18.14
N LEU A 9 5.48 9.72 -18.64
CA LEU A 9 5.11 8.29 -18.54
C LEU A 9 6.10 7.39 -19.27
N GLY A 10 6.51 7.81 -20.50
CA GLY A 10 7.50 7.09 -21.30
C GLY A 10 8.89 7.14 -20.67
N ASP A 11 9.27 8.31 -20.20
CA ASP A 11 10.56 8.56 -19.56
C ASP A 11 10.69 7.77 -18.25
N ALA A 12 9.62 7.67 -17.45
CA ALA A 12 9.58 6.84 -16.25
C ALA A 12 9.76 5.34 -16.55
N LEU A 13 9.17 4.86 -17.66
CA LEU A 13 9.35 3.48 -18.09
C LEU A 13 10.80 3.21 -18.54
N ALA A 14 11.38 4.11 -19.32
CA ALA A 14 12.77 4.02 -19.75
C ALA A 14 13.73 4.05 -18.55
N ALA A 15 13.52 4.97 -17.60
CA ALA A 15 14.29 5.04 -16.36
C ALA A 15 14.18 3.76 -15.53
N THR A 16 12.97 3.21 -15.40
CA THR A 16 12.72 1.97 -14.67
C THR A 16 13.44 0.78 -15.31
N ARG A 17 13.34 0.65 -16.63
CA ARG A 17 14.05 -0.42 -17.36
C ARG A 17 15.57 -0.31 -17.19
N ALA A 18 16.13 0.88 -17.37
CA ALA A 18 17.56 1.10 -17.23
C ALA A 18 18.06 0.88 -15.78
N PHE A 19 17.21 1.10 -14.76
CA PHE A 19 17.54 0.82 -13.35
C PHE A 19 17.44 -0.67 -13.01
N LEU A 20 16.48 -1.42 -13.55
CA LEU A 20 16.23 -2.81 -13.20
C LEU A 20 17.06 -3.79 -14.05
N PHE A 21 17.51 -3.39 -15.24
CA PHE A 21 18.32 -4.22 -16.14
C PHE A 21 19.74 -3.67 -16.28
N PRO A 22 20.77 -4.57 -16.34
CA PRO A 22 20.68 -6.03 -16.36
C PRO A 22 20.18 -6.62 -15.05
N PHE A 23 19.50 -7.79 -15.12
CA PHE A 23 18.92 -8.47 -13.97
C PHE A 23 20.01 -9.00 -13.05
N GLU A 24 20.03 -8.50 -11.81
CA GLU A 24 20.89 -8.96 -10.74
C GLU A 24 20.04 -9.47 -9.57
N ALA A 25 20.06 -10.78 -9.30
CA ALA A 25 19.21 -11.40 -8.26
C ALA A 25 19.38 -10.75 -6.88
N GLY A 26 20.62 -10.39 -6.49
CA GLY A 26 20.88 -9.73 -5.21
C GLY A 26 20.29 -8.33 -5.10
N ARG A 27 20.29 -7.56 -6.20
CA ARG A 27 19.67 -6.24 -6.30
C ARG A 27 18.15 -6.36 -6.25
N TRP A 28 17.58 -7.29 -7.02
CA TRP A 28 16.15 -7.54 -7.05
C TRP A 28 15.61 -8.00 -5.70
N LEU A 29 16.30 -8.90 -4.99
CA LEU A 29 15.89 -9.33 -3.65
C LEU A 29 15.88 -8.18 -2.64
N ARG A 30 16.88 -7.30 -2.67
CA ARG A 30 16.92 -6.12 -1.81
C ARG A 30 15.80 -5.14 -2.14
N LEU A 31 15.52 -4.93 -3.43
CA LEU A 31 14.40 -4.11 -3.89
C LEU A 31 13.06 -4.75 -3.53
N ALA A 32 12.93 -6.08 -3.60
CA ALA A 32 11.71 -6.77 -3.19
C ALA A 32 11.39 -6.57 -1.70
N ILE A 33 12.41 -6.57 -0.83
CA ILE A 33 12.23 -6.23 0.60
C ILE A 33 11.75 -4.78 0.74
N VAL A 34 12.36 -3.84 0.02
CA VAL A 34 11.92 -2.43 0.05
C VAL A 34 10.50 -2.30 -0.50
N ALA A 35 10.21 -2.93 -1.66
CA ALA A 35 8.90 -2.89 -2.30
C ALA A 35 7.81 -3.53 -1.43
N PHE A 36 8.13 -4.59 -0.69
CA PHE A 36 7.21 -5.22 0.26
C PHE A 36 6.75 -4.24 1.34
N PHE A 37 7.66 -3.46 1.92
CA PHE A 37 7.31 -2.48 2.93
C PHE A 37 6.71 -1.19 2.36
N VAL A 38 7.12 -0.77 1.17
CA VAL A 38 6.64 0.46 0.52
C VAL A 38 5.29 0.23 -0.18
N GLY A 39 5.14 -0.88 -0.87
CA GLY A 39 3.96 -1.19 -1.68
C GLY A 39 2.95 -2.14 -1.03
N GLY A 40 3.34 -2.80 0.08
CA GLY A 40 2.53 -3.82 0.76
C GLY A 40 1.98 -3.36 2.12
N VAL A 41 2.43 -4.00 3.21
CA VAL A 41 1.87 -3.86 4.56
C VAL A 41 2.09 -2.46 5.19
N GLY A 42 3.06 -1.67 4.70
CA GLY A 42 3.42 -0.36 5.29
C GLY A 42 3.35 0.82 4.33
N GLY A 43 2.94 0.64 3.08
CA GLY A 43 2.97 1.70 2.07
C GLY A 43 1.62 1.93 1.40
N ASN A 44 1.19 3.16 1.39
CA ASN A 44 0.02 3.62 0.67
C ASN A 44 0.31 3.80 -0.83
N VAL A 45 0.63 2.71 -1.52
CA VAL A 45 0.34 2.70 -2.95
C VAL A 45 -1.18 2.48 -3.05
N PRO A 46 -1.93 3.27 -3.83
CA PRO A 46 -3.39 3.12 -3.95
C PRO A 46 -3.87 1.72 -4.37
N THR A 47 -2.96 0.83 -4.78
CA THR A 47 -3.23 -0.58 -5.06
C THR A 47 -3.61 -1.40 -3.83
N SER A 48 -3.20 -1.00 -2.61
CA SER A 48 -3.51 -1.77 -1.40
C SER A 48 -4.94 -1.52 -0.86
N GLY A 49 -5.54 -0.39 -1.17
CA GLY A 49 -6.91 -0.07 -0.75
C GLY A 49 -7.99 -0.94 -1.42
N PHE A 50 -7.71 -1.46 -2.63
CA PHE A 50 -8.64 -2.34 -3.35
C PHE A 50 -8.46 -3.82 -3.03
N GLN A 51 -7.30 -4.24 -2.49
CA GLN A 51 -7.05 -5.65 -2.15
C GLN A 51 -7.51 -6.04 -0.73
N THR A 52 -7.78 -5.08 0.15
CA THR A 52 -8.31 -5.36 1.49
C THR A 52 -9.84 -5.45 1.51
N GLY A 53 -10.49 -5.26 0.37
CA GLY A 53 -11.87 -5.65 0.12
C GLY A 53 -12.01 -7.17 -0.05
N GLY A 54 -11.39 -7.97 0.83
CA GLY A 54 -11.84 -9.32 1.04
C GLY A 54 -13.31 -9.21 1.44
N ASN A 55 -14.20 -9.80 0.64
CA ASN A 55 -15.58 -10.04 0.99
C ASN A 55 -15.60 -10.75 2.36
N VAL A 56 -15.60 -9.97 3.42
CA VAL A 56 -16.23 -10.41 4.65
C VAL A 56 -17.70 -10.30 4.31
N ASP A 57 -18.22 -11.34 3.68
CA ASP A 57 -19.66 -11.56 3.61
C ASP A 57 -20.10 -11.61 5.08
N PRO A 58 -20.80 -10.61 5.59
CA PRO A 58 -21.46 -10.75 6.87
C PRO A 58 -22.58 -11.75 6.54
N GLY A 59 -22.31 -13.05 6.80
CA GLY A 59 -23.32 -14.09 6.71
C GLY A 59 -24.60 -13.53 7.30
N PRO A 60 -25.79 -13.98 6.82
CA PRO A 60 -27.05 -13.41 7.23
C PRO A 60 -27.10 -13.33 8.75
N VAL A 61 -26.98 -12.10 9.27
CA VAL A 61 -27.25 -11.80 10.67
C VAL A 61 -28.76 -12.01 10.76
N ASP A 62 -29.16 -13.16 11.26
CA ASP A 62 -30.55 -13.47 11.54
C ASP A 62 -31.05 -12.47 12.61
N PRO A 63 -31.97 -11.54 12.27
CA PRO A 63 -32.42 -10.54 13.23
C PRO A 63 -33.48 -11.07 14.19
N GLY A 64 -33.66 -12.38 14.25
CA GLY A 64 -34.80 -13.01 14.93
C GLY A 64 -34.46 -13.97 16.04
N GLY A 65 -33.97 -13.47 17.17
CA GLY A 65 -33.97 -14.23 18.40
C GLY A 65 -33.69 -13.34 19.61
N PRO A 66 -34.58 -13.22 20.61
CA PRO A 66 -34.24 -12.54 21.86
C PRO A 66 -33.22 -13.37 22.63
N GLY A 67 -31.99 -12.92 22.68
CA GLY A 67 -31.09 -13.19 23.79
C GLY A 67 -30.49 -14.59 23.87
N THR A 68 -29.55 -14.89 22.98
CA THR A 68 -28.36 -15.58 23.46
C THR A 68 -27.16 -14.70 23.15
N MET A 69 -26.79 -13.82 24.09
CA MET A 69 -25.40 -13.40 24.17
C MET A 69 -24.56 -14.67 24.13
N PRO A 70 -23.46 -14.70 23.34
CA PRO A 70 -22.51 -15.80 23.43
C PRO A 70 -22.21 -16.04 24.92
N PRO A 71 -22.04 -17.29 25.37
CA PRO A 71 -21.78 -17.59 26.77
C PRO A 71 -20.71 -16.62 27.26
N GLU A 72 -20.95 -15.95 28.39
CA GLU A 72 -20.09 -14.90 28.93
C GLU A 72 -18.64 -15.29 28.69
N LEU A 73 -17.94 -14.59 27.79
CA LEU A 73 -16.54 -14.82 27.55
C LEU A 73 -15.87 -14.64 28.89
N GLY A 74 -15.45 -15.74 29.55
CA GLY A 74 -14.80 -15.66 30.84
C GLY A 74 -13.68 -14.61 30.76
N GLY A 75 -13.40 -13.93 31.89
CA GLY A 75 -12.40 -12.85 31.89
C GLY A 75 -11.10 -13.22 31.21
N ASP A 76 -10.71 -14.49 31.23
CA ASP A 76 -9.53 -15.03 30.53
C ASP A 76 -9.65 -14.98 29.00
N ALA A 77 -10.82 -15.23 28.44
CA ALA A 77 -11.04 -15.16 27.00
C ALA A 77 -11.02 -13.68 26.51
N VAL A 78 -11.61 -12.77 27.29
CA VAL A 78 -11.53 -11.32 27.00
C VAL A 78 -10.09 -10.84 27.09
N ALA A 79 -9.35 -11.24 28.13
CA ALA A 79 -7.93 -10.89 28.28
C ALA A 79 -7.08 -11.42 27.11
N LEU A 80 -7.33 -12.64 26.64
CA LEU A 80 -6.66 -13.22 25.48
C LEU A 80 -6.95 -12.42 24.20
N ILE A 81 -8.23 -12.08 23.94
CA ILE A 81 -8.63 -11.29 22.79
C ILE A 81 -7.93 -9.92 22.82
N VAL A 82 -7.94 -9.23 23.96
CA VAL A 82 -7.26 -7.94 24.14
C VAL A 82 -5.75 -8.09 23.91
N ALA A 83 -5.12 -9.12 24.43
CA ALA A 83 -3.70 -9.37 24.23
C ALA A 83 -3.36 -9.63 22.75
N VAL A 84 -4.18 -10.43 22.04
CA VAL A 84 -4.01 -10.70 20.60
C VAL A 84 -4.18 -9.41 19.80
N VAL A 85 -5.23 -8.62 20.07
CA VAL A 85 -5.45 -7.34 19.39
C VAL A 85 -4.30 -6.37 19.66
N ALA A 86 -3.84 -6.27 20.90
CA ALA A 86 -2.69 -5.42 21.25
C ALA A 86 -1.41 -5.85 20.52
N ALA A 87 -1.16 -7.16 20.43
CA ALA A 87 -0.03 -7.71 19.68
C ALA A 87 -0.12 -7.40 18.18
N LEU A 88 -1.30 -7.57 17.57
CA LEU A 88 -1.53 -7.23 16.16
C LEU A 88 -1.33 -5.73 15.88
N VAL A 89 -1.82 -4.87 16.77
CA VAL A 89 -1.61 -3.41 16.68
C VAL A 89 -0.12 -3.09 16.80
N ALA A 90 0.59 -3.67 17.76
CA ALA A 90 2.03 -3.45 17.93
C ALA A 90 2.84 -3.90 16.70
N ILE A 91 2.50 -5.06 16.13
CA ILE A 91 3.10 -5.55 14.89
C ILE A 91 2.78 -4.59 13.73
N GLY A 92 1.53 -4.16 13.58
CA GLY A 92 1.12 -3.20 12.55
C GLY A 92 1.86 -1.87 12.65
N LEU A 93 2.02 -1.33 13.86
CA LEU A 93 2.80 -0.11 14.11
C LEU A 93 4.28 -0.30 13.74
N LEU A 94 4.87 -1.44 14.09
CA LEU A 94 6.25 -1.77 13.73
C LEU A 94 6.44 -1.83 12.21
N PHE A 95 5.52 -2.53 11.51
CA PHE A 95 5.55 -2.61 10.04
C PHE A 95 5.34 -1.24 9.39
N GLY A 96 4.41 -0.44 9.89
CA GLY A 96 4.17 0.92 9.42
C GLY A 96 5.40 1.83 9.61
N PHE A 97 6.06 1.73 10.77
CA PHE A 97 7.32 2.45 11.02
C PHE A 97 8.43 2.05 10.04
N VAL A 98 8.65 0.74 9.87
CA VAL A 98 9.63 0.22 8.90
C VAL A 98 9.26 0.68 7.49
N GLY A 99 7.99 0.61 7.10
CA GLY A 99 7.49 1.09 5.82
C GLY A 99 7.81 2.56 5.57
N SER A 100 7.56 3.42 6.56
CA SER A 100 7.87 4.86 6.47
C SER A 100 9.37 5.12 6.28
N VAL A 101 10.26 4.36 6.93
CA VAL A 101 11.71 4.46 6.70
C VAL A 101 12.10 3.96 5.31
N MET A 102 11.47 2.86 4.85
CA MET A 102 11.74 2.27 3.53
C MET A 102 11.36 3.18 2.37
N GLN A 103 10.44 4.14 2.56
CA GLN A 103 10.15 5.18 1.57
C GLN A 103 11.43 5.99 1.25
N PHE A 104 12.18 6.40 2.27
CA PHE A 104 13.45 7.12 2.08
C PHE A 104 14.53 6.23 1.47
N VAL A 105 14.60 4.97 1.91
CA VAL A 105 15.53 3.98 1.35
C VAL A 105 15.31 3.82 -0.14
N LEU A 106 14.05 3.74 -0.59
CA LEU A 106 13.70 3.62 -2.00
C LEU A 106 14.15 4.86 -2.80
N VAL A 107 13.75 6.07 -2.38
CA VAL A 107 14.12 7.32 -3.08
C VAL A 107 15.63 7.48 -3.15
N ARG A 108 16.33 7.19 -2.05
CA ARG A 108 17.81 7.23 -2.02
C ARG A 108 18.44 6.22 -2.96
N SER A 109 17.90 5.00 -3.02
CA SER A 109 18.38 3.95 -3.91
C SER A 109 18.21 4.31 -5.38
N LEU A 110 17.11 4.97 -5.74
CA LEU A 110 16.86 5.46 -7.09
C LEU A 110 17.79 6.62 -7.48
N ARG A 111 18.08 7.52 -6.55
CA ARG A 111 18.99 8.64 -6.74
C ARG A 111 20.45 8.20 -6.92
N GLU A 112 20.92 7.27 -6.09
CA GLU A 112 22.31 6.79 -6.12
C GLU A 112 22.52 5.60 -7.06
N GLU A 113 21.45 5.09 -7.70
CA GLU A 113 21.45 3.88 -8.55
C GLU A 113 22.03 2.63 -7.86
N ALA A 114 22.08 2.65 -6.54
CA ALA A 114 22.64 1.59 -5.70
C ALA A 114 21.71 1.26 -4.53
N VAL A 115 21.60 -0.06 -4.21
CA VAL A 115 20.65 -0.53 -3.19
C VAL A 115 21.41 -1.00 -1.94
N HIS A 116 21.51 -0.13 -0.93
CA HIS A 116 22.15 -0.39 0.36
C HIS A 116 21.15 -0.25 1.52
N VAL A 117 20.19 -1.17 1.58
CA VAL A 117 19.03 -1.10 2.51
C VAL A 117 19.45 -0.82 3.96
N ARG A 118 20.40 -1.61 4.51
CA ARG A 118 20.80 -1.51 5.92
C ARG A 118 21.50 -0.17 6.24
N ARG A 119 22.29 0.36 5.31
CA ARG A 119 22.97 1.65 5.47
C ARG A 119 21.96 2.78 5.43
N TYR A 120 21.13 2.84 4.39
CA TYR A 120 20.15 3.91 4.20
C TYR A 120 19.07 3.90 5.29
N PHE A 121 18.66 2.72 5.76
CA PHE A 121 17.74 2.61 6.90
C PHE A 121 18.31 3.29 8.15
N ARG A 122 19.57 3.04 8.49
CA ARG A 122 20.23 3.64 9.65
C ARG A 122 20.47 5.15 9.50
N GLU A 123 20.66 5.63 8.30
CA GLU A 123 20.82 7.07 8.01
C GLU A 123 19.49 7.83 8.12
N HIS A 124 18.37 7.23 7.71
CA HIS A 124 17.09 7.93 7.56
C HIS A 124 16.01 7.53 8.59
N TRP A 125 16.33 6.74 9.62
CA TRP A 125 15.34 6.29 10.60
C TRP A 125 14.61 7.44 11.32
N ARG A 126 15.30 8.56 11.59
CA ARG A 126 14.70 9.74 12.22
C ARG A 126 13.75 10.48 11.28
N ALA A 127 14.07 10.55 10.01
CA ALA A 127 13.17 11.11 9.00
C ALA A 127 11.94 10.21 8.83
N GLY A 128 12.14 8.89 8.75
CA GLY A 128 11.07 7.90 8.75
C GLY A 128 10.18 7.96 10.00
N ALA A 129 10.76 8.17 11.19
CA ALA A 129 9.97 8.35 12.41
C ALA A 129 9.07 9.60 12.38
N ARG A 130 9.56 10.71 11.83
CA ARG A 130 8.75 11.93 11.65
C ARG A 130 7.62 11.71 10.64
N LEU A 131 7.91 11.01 9.53
CA LEU A 131 6.90 10.64 8.53
C LEU A 131 5.85 9.72 9.13
N PHE A 132 6.27 8.68 9.87
CA PHE A 132 5.37 7.76 10.56
C PHE A 132 4.47 8.47 11.57
N GLY A 133 5.04 9.36 12.39
CA GLY A 133 4.27 10.17 13.33
C GLY A 133 3.22 11.05 12.62
N PHE A 134 3.58 11.64 11.48
CA PHE A 134 2.65 12.40 10.64
C PHE A 134 1.52 11.52 10.09
N GLN A 135 1.84 10.34 9.56
CA GLN A 135 0.87 9.38 9.03
C GLN A 135 -0.10 8.88 10.11
N ILE A 136 0.42 8.57 11.31
CA ILE A 136 -0.44 8.21 12.46
C ILE A 136 -1.34 9.39 12.85
N GLY A 137 -0.79 10.59 12.95
CA GLY A 137 -1.58 11.79 13.27
C GLY A 137 -2.69 12.03 12.25
N LEU A 138 -2.39 11.90 10.97
CA LEU A 138 -3.37 12.03 9.89
C LEU A 138 -4.43 10.91 9.96
N GLY A 139 -4.02 9.66 10.21
CA GLY A 139 -4.93 8.53 10.39
C GLY A 139 -5.85 8.70 11.61
N LEU A 140 -5.30 9.13 12.75
CA LEU A 140 -6.10 9.42 13.95
C LEU A 140 -7.10 10.54 13.70
N LEU A 141 -6.70 11.58 12.96
CA LEU A 141 -7.61 12.66 12.58
C LEU A 141 -8.76 12.13 11.71
N ALA A 142 -8.45 11.31 10.70
CA ALA A 142 -9.47 10.70 9.84
C ALA A 142 -10.45 9.83 10.64
N VAL A 143 -9.91 8.99 11.54
CA VAL A 143 -10.74 8.17 12.44
C VAL A 143 -11.58 9.04 13.35
N ALA A 144 -11.04 10.11 13.94
CA ALA A 144 -11.77 11.01 14.84
C ALA A 144 -12.95 11.68 14.13
N VAL A 145 -12.77 12.14 12.89
CA VAL A 145 -13.84 12.78 12.10
C VAL A 145 -15.02 11.82 11.88
N ILE A 146 -14.76 10.52 11.75
CA ILE A 146 -15.81 9.51 11.57
C ILE A 146 -16.36 9.03 12.92
N ALA A 147 -15.49 8.84 13.92
CA ALA A 147 -15.88 8.30 15.22
C ALA A 147 -16.68 9.28 16.08
N ILE A 148 -16.38 10.60 16.00
CA ILE A 148 -17.06 11.60 16.82
C ILE A 148 -18.59 11.63 16.60
N PRO A 149 -19.12 11.65 15.35
CA PRO A 149 -20.56 11.59 15.12
C PRO A 149 -21.20 10.29 15.64
N ILE A 150 -20.51 9.16 15.52
CA ILE A 150 -20.98 7.87 16.02
C ILE A 150 -21.10 7.92 17.55
N LEU A 151 -20.05 8.37 18.22
CA LEU A 151 -20.02 8.46 19.68
C LEU A 151 -21.06 9.47 20.19
N ALA A 152 -21.24 10.60 19.51
CA ALA A 152 -22.26 11.58 19.84
C ALA A 152 -23.68 10.99 19.75
N LEU A 153 -23.97 10.21 18.68
CA LEU A 153 -25.27 9.53 18.56
C LEU A 153 -25.47 8.50 19.67
N VAL A 154 -24.49 7.64 19.92
CA VAL A 154 -24.57 6.61 20.97
C VAL A 154 -24.78 7.26 22.33
N PHE A 155 -24.08 8.35 22.62
CA PHE A 155 -24.23 9.06 23.90
C PHE A 155 -25.60 9.70 24.05
N THR A 156 -26.12 10.39 23.00
CA THR A 156 -27.44 11.05 23.03
C THR A 156 -28.59 10.05 23.04
N ALA A 157 -28.40 8.86 22.47
CA ALA A 157 -29.37 7.77 22.50
C ALA A 157 -29.45 7.07 23.87
N GLY A 158 -28.46 7.27 24.76
CA GLY A 158 -28.39 6.58 26.04
C GLY A 158 -27.69 5.23 26.02
N GLY A 159 -26.87 4.97 24.97
CA GLY A 159 -26.08 3.78 24.81
C GLY A 159 -26.30 3.07 23.45
N LEU A 160 -25.44 2.12 23.13
CA LEU A 160 -25.52 1.37 21.87
C LEU A 160 -26.85 0.65 21.68
N GLY A 161 -27.42 0.08 22.75
CA GLY A 161 -28.70 -0.65 22.71
C GLY A 161 -29.93 0.24 22.56
N ALA A 162 -29.79 1.56 22.76
CA ALA A 162 -30.88 2.53 22.63
C ALA A 162 -30.97 3.19 21.25
N VAL A 163 -29.97 2.94 20.39
CA VAL A 163 -29.96 3.47 19.00
C VAL A 163 -31.01 2.71 18.17
N GLY A 164 -32.09 3.38 17.82
CA GLY A 164 -33.13 2.82 16.98
C GLY A 164 -32.67 2.63 15.53
N SER A 165 -33.32 1.71 14.79
CA SER A 165 -32.99 1.41 13.39
C SER A 165 -33.05 2.64 12.48
N GLY A 166 -34.02 3.55 12.68
CA GLY A 166 -34.12 4.80 11.94
C GLY A 166 -32.93 5.75 12.18
N GLN A 167 -32.46 5.86 13.43
CA GLN A 167 -31.28 6.66 13.78
C GLN A 167 -30.00 6.05 13.21
N ALA A 168 -29.86 4.72 13.29
CA ALA A 168 -28.74 3.99 12.69
C ALA A 168 -28.70 4.19 11.17
N PHE A 169 -29.85 4.06 10.48
CA PHE A 169 -29.95 4.30 9.06
C PHE A 169 -29.60 5.75 8.68
N GLY A 170 -30.14 6.75 9.42
CA GLY A 170 -29.81 8.15 9.23
C GLY A 170 -28.34 8.44 9.41
N LEU A 171 -27.69 7.79 10.41
CA LEU A 171 -26.24 7.90 10.63
C LEU A 171 -25.44 7.33 9.44
N VAL A 172 -25.79 6.14 8.96
CA VAL A 172 -25.13 5.53 7.80
C VAL A 172 -25.24 6.44 6.57
N LEU A 173 -26.41 7.03 6.34
CA LEU A 173 -26.64 7.94 5.21
C LEU A 173 -25.73 9.19 5.25
N VAL A 174 -25.40 9.68 6.44
CA VAL A 174 -24.50 10.82 6.62
C VAL A 174 -23.02 10.38 6.64
N LEU A 175 -22.73 9.28 7.34
CA LEU A 175 -21.35 8.81 7.49
C LEU A 175 -20.76 8.27 6.19
N LEU A 176 -21.54 7.65 5.30
CA LEU A 176 -21.04 7.07 4.08
C LEU A 176 -20.41 8.13 3.14
N PRO A 177 -21.11 9.23 2.79
CA PRO A 177 -20.50 10.31 2.01
C PRO A 177 -19.38 11.03 2.78
N LEU A 178 -19.51 11.20 4.09
CA LEU A 178 -18.45 11.79 4.91
C LEU A 178 -17.19 10.92 4.91
N ALA A 179 -17.32 9.62 5.13
CA ALA A 179 -16.20 8.67 5.08
C ALA A 179 -15.54 8.62 3.69
N PHE A 180 -16.34 8.72 2.63
CA PHE A 180 -15.82 8.82 1.26
C PHE A 180 -14.97 10.09 1.08
N VAL A 181 -15.48 11.25 1.46
CA VAL A 181 -14.75 12.53 1.34
C VAL A 181 -13.48 12.51 2.20
N VAL A 182 -13.58 12.06 3.46
CA VAL A 182 -12.42 11.93 4.37
C VAL A 182 -11.41 10.95 3.80
N GLY A 183 -11.86 9.81 3.28
CA GLY A 183 -10.99 8.80 2.64
C GLY A 183 -10.25 9.34 1.42
N VAL A 184 -10.94 10.08 0.54
CA VAL A 184 -10.31 10.72 -0.62
C VAL A 184 -9.29 11.77 -0.18
N LEU A 185 -9.63 12.64 0.76
CA LEU A 185 -8.69 13.65 1.29
C LEU A 185 -7.47 12.99 1.94
N PHE A 186 -7.69 11.96 2.75
CA PHE A 186 -6.62 11.18 3.35
C PHE A 186 -5.72 10.57 2.27
N ALA A 187 -6.29 9.91 1.26
CA ALA A 187 -5.55 9.28 0.17
C ALA A 187 -4.72 10.30 -0.63
N LEU A 188 -5.26 11.49 -0.90
CA LEU A 188 -4.55 12.55 -1.58
C LEU A 188 -3.39 13.10 -0.74
N ILE A 189 -3.63 13.42 0.54
CA ILE A 189 -2.59 13.96 1.43
C ILE A 189 -1.48 12.94 1.62
N ASP A 190 -1.81 11.69 1.87
CA ASP A 190 -0.83 10.63 2.06
C ASP A 190 -0.11 10.29 0.76
N GLY A 191 -0.81 10.24 -0.37
CA GLY A 191 -0.22 10.06 -1.69
C GLY A 191 0.78 11.17 -2.03
N PHE A 192 0.40 12.44 -1.88
CA PHE A 192 1.32 13.56 -2.10
C PHE A 192 2.48 13.56 -1.10
N THR A 193 2.23 13.20 0.15
CA THR A 193 3.29 13.03 1.15
C THR A 193 4.30 12.00 0.68
N THR A 194 3.81 10.85 0.25
CA THR A 194 4.65 9.73 -0.19
C THR A 194 5.41 10.05 -1.48
N PHE A 195 4.74 10.59 -2.50
CA PHE A 195 5.35 10.78 -3.82
C PHE A 195 6.22 12.02 -3.93
N PHE A 196 5.88 13.11 -3.24
CA PHE A 196 6.53 14.40 -3.40
C PHE A 196 7.20 14.93 -2.12
N VAL A 197 6.52 14.85 -0.97
CA VAL A 197 7.06 15.41 0.27
C VAL A 197 8.26 14.61 0.78
N VAL A 198 8.24 13.28 0.67
CA VAL A 198 9.38 12.41 1.02
C VAL A 198 10.65 12.75 0.24
N PRO A 199 10.62 12.89 -1.12
CA PRO A 199 11.74 13.42 -1.89
C PRO A 199 12.24 14.79 -1.42
N VAL A 200 11.33 15.75 -1.18
CA VAL A 200 11.71 17.09 -0.69
C VAL A 200 12.37 17.02 0.69
N MET A 201 11.84 16.20 1.61
CA MET A 201 12.49 15.96 2.91
C MET A 201 13.90 15.39 2.77
N LEU A 202 14.10 14.50 1.81
CA LEU A 202 15.41 13.90 1.53
C LEU A 202 16.39 14.93 0.96
N LEU A 203 15.92 15.83 0.10
CA LEU A 203 16.72 16.86 -0.55
C LEU A 203 17.14 17.95 0.44
N GLU A 204 16.17 18.50 1.19
CA GLU A 204 16.38 19.64 2.09
C GLU A 204 16.77 19.24 3.52
N GLY A 205 16.66 17.97 3.89
CA GLY A 205 16.91 17.49 5.25
C GLY A 205 15.90 18.01 6.29
N THR A 206 14.76 18.52 5.87
CA THR A 206 13.75 19.18 6.70
C THR A 206 12.72 18.20 7.30
N GLY A 207 11.82 18.70 8.14
CA GLY A 207 10.70 17.92 8.68
C GLY A 207 9.52 17.87 7.70
N VAL A 208 8.56 16.96 7.95
CA VAL A 208 7.39 16.75 7.07
C VAL A 208 6.61 18.04 6.81
N LEU A 209 6.30 18.82 7.85
CA LEU A 209 5.51 20.06 7.70
C LEU A 209 6.25 21.15 6.94
N ALA A 210 7.58 21.27 7.12
CA ALA A 210 8.39 22.23 6.37
C ALA A 210 8.47 21.82 4.88
N ALA A 211 8.69 20.53 4.61
CA ALA A 211 8.67 19.98 3.26
C ALA A 211 7.30 20.14 2.58
N TRP A 212 6.19 19.96 3.34
CA TRP A 212 4.84 20.27 2.84
C TRP A 212 4.68 21.75 2.50
N GLY A 213 5.21 22.66 3.33
CA GLY A 213 5.18 24.10 3.06
C GLY A 213 5.98 24.48 1.80
N ARG A 214 7.09 23.80 1.52
CA ARG A 214 7.88 23.98 0.27
C ARG A 214 7.14 23.43 -0.93
N PHE A 215 6.67 22.19 -0.84
CA PHE A 215 5.91 21.51 -1.90
C PHE A 215 4.59 22.22 -2.23
N TYR A 216 3.86 22.74 -1.24
CA TYR A 216 2.59 23.42 -1.44
C TYR A 216 2.71 24.65 -2.34
N ARG A 217 3.83 25.36 -2.31
CA ARG A 217 4.09 26.50 -3.21
C ARG A 217 4.17 26.05 -4.66
N THR A 218 4.89 24.96 -4.92
CA THR A 218 4.99 24.36 -6.25
C THR A 218 3.66 23.78 -6.72
N LEU A 219 2.97 23.06 -5.84
CA LEU A 219 1.63 22.50 -6.10
C LEU A 219 0.64 23.60 -6.51
N ARG A 220 0.66 24.76 -5.84
CA ARG A 220 -0.24 25.86 -6.15
C ARG A 220 0.13 26.57 -7.46
N ALA A 221 1.41 26.65 -7.80
CA ALA A 221 1.88 27.24 -9.05
C ALA A 221 1.48 26.39 -10.26
N GLU A 222 1.68 25.08 -10.17
CA GLU A 222 1.50 24.13 -11.27
C GLU A 222 0.41 23.07 -10.96
N TRP A 223 -0.72 23.51 -10.36
CA TRP A 223 -1.77 22.61 -9.89
C TRP A 223 -2.34 21.68 -10.97
N LYS A 224 -2.31 22.12 -12.25
CA LYS A 224 -2.80 21.33 -13.40
C LYS A 224 -1.94 20.10 -13.66
N GLU A 225 -0.61 20.22 -13.50
CA GLU A 225 0.32 19.10 -13.65
C GLU A 225 0.10 18.05 -12.56
N TYR A 226 -0.10 18.50 -11.31
CA TYR A 226 -0.37 17.58 -10.20
C TYR A 226 -1.76 16.95 -10.26
N LEU A 227 -2.74 17.65 -10.83
CA LEU A 227 -4.06 17.07 -11.10
C LEU A 227 -3.96 16.00 -12.21
N ALA A 228 -3.23 16.31 -13.30
CA ALA A 228 -2.96 15.34 -14.36
C ALA A 228 -2.18 14.13 -13.83
N PHE A 229 -1.12 14.35 -13.03
CA PHE A 229 -0.38 13.29 -12.35
C PHE A 229 -1.30 12.40 -11.51
N THR A 230 -2.16 13.00 -10.68
CA THR A 230 -3.09 12.25 -9.81
C THR A 230 -4.07 11.41 -10.63
N GLY A 231 -4.66 11.98 -11.67
CA GLY A 231 -5.59 11.27 -12.56
C GLY A 231 -4.91 10.13 -13.32
N LEU A 232 -3.73 10.37 -13.89
CA LEU A 232 -2.96 9.35 -14.59
C LEU A 232 -2.48 8.25 -13.64
N THR A 233 -1.97 8.62 -12.46
CA THR A 233 -1.57 7.67 -11.43
C THR A 233 -2.75 6.81 -10.98
N PHE A 234 -3.93 7.39 -10.82
CA PHE A 234 -5.15 6.64 -10.48
C PHE A 234 -5.50 5.61 -11.54
N VAL A 235 -5.55 6.02 -12.82
CA VAL A 235 -5.84 5.10 -13.94
C VAL A 235 -4.76 4.02 -14.07
N LEU A 236 -3.48 4.40 -14.01
CA LEU A 236 -2.38 3.45 -14.06
C LEU A 236 -2.42 2.46 -12.91
N THR A 237 -2.70 2.94 -11.71
CA THR A 237 -2.85 2.09 -10.51
C THR A 237 -3.97 1.07 -10.68
N LEU A 238 -5.09 1.46 -11.28
CA LEU A 238 -6.19 0.55 -11.56
C LEU A 238 -5.75 -0.55 -12.55
N VAL A 239 -5.15 -0.16 -13.68
CA VAL A 239 -4.70 -1.10 -14.72
C VAL A 239 -3.60 -2.03 -14.18
N VAL A 240 -2.57 -1.45 -13.55
CA VAL A 240 -1.46 -2.21 -12.98
C VAL A 240 -1.93 -3.08 -11.82
N GLY A 241 -2.85 -2.58 -10.98
CA GLY A 241 -3.43 -3.33 -9.88
C GLY A 241 -4.17 -4.59 -10.34
N ILE A 242 -4.95 -4.49 -11.43
CA ILE A 242 -5.60 -5.66 -12.06
C ILE A 242 -4.54 -6.64 -12.56
N ALA A 243 -3.51 -6.16 -13.27
CA ALA A 243 -2.45 -7.02 -13.80
C ALA A 243 -1.66 -7.72 -12.69
N VAL A 244 -1.25 -6.99 -11.66
CA VAL A 244 -0.55 -7.53 -10.48
C VAL A 244 -1.45 -8.51 -9.73
N GLY A 245 -2.72 -8.16 -9.50
CA GLY A 245 -3.70 -9.03 -8.86
C GLY A 245 -3.88 -10.35 -9.60
N PHE A 246 -3.94 -10.30 -10.93
CA PHE A 246 -4.03 -11.50 -11.77
C PHE A 246 -2.77 -12.38 -11.64
N VAL A 247 -1.58 -11.79 -11.76
CA VAL A 247 -0.30 -12.54 -11.62
C VAL A 247 -0.16 -13.15 -10.23
N VAL A 248 -0.38 -12.36 -9.18
CA VAL A 248 -0.32 -12.85 -7.79
C VAL A 248 -1.41 -13.89 -7.52
N GLY A 249 -2.61 -13.70 -8.09
CA GLY A 249 -3.71 -14.67 -8.01
C GLY A 249 -3.37 -16.02 -8.63
N ILE A 250 -2.71 -16.04 -9.80
CA ILE A 250 -2.22 -17.28 -10.41
C ILE A 250 -1.17 -17.95 -9.52
N VAL A 251 -0.21 -17.18 -9.00
CA VAL A 251 0.82 -17.73 -8.09
C VAL A 251 0.15 -18.30 -6.83
N ALA A 252 -0.80 -17.58 -6.25
CA ALA A 252 -1.56 -18.05 -5.10
C ALA A 252 -2.32 -19.33 -5.41
N LEU A 253 -2.99 -19.42 -6.56
CA LEU A 253 -3.71 -20.62 -7.00
C LEU A 253 -2.75 -21.82 -7.18
N LEU A 254 -1.59 -21.61 -7.79
CA LEU A 254 -0.59 -22.66 -7.98
C LEU A 254 0.03 -23.16 -6.65
N VAL A 255 0.18 -22.27 -5.68
CA VAL A 255 0.74 -22.60 -4.36
C VAL A 255 -0.32 -23.20 -3.44
N PHE A 256 -1.48 -22.52 -3.29
CA PHE A 256 -2.54 -22.94 -2.37
C PHE A 256 -3.46 -24.00 -2.96
N GLY A 257 -3.65 -24.07 -4.30
CA GLY A 257 -4.53 -25.06 -4.95
C GLY A 257 -4.20 -26.50 -4.54
N PRO A 258 -2.95 -26.97 -4.73
CA PRO A 258 -2.54 -28.30 -4.26
C PRO A 258 -2.68 -28.48 -2.74
N LEU A 259 -2.36 -27.44 -1.95
CA LEU A 259 -2.46 -27.50 -0.50
C LEU A 259 -3.90 -27.66 -0.02
N VAL A 260 -4.84 -26.96 -0.64
CA VAL A 260 -6.27 -27.09 -0.35
C VAL A 260 -6.74 -28.49 -0.70
N LEU A 261 -6.37 -29.03 -1.87
CA LEU A 261 -6.76 -30.36 -2.30
C LEU A 261 -6.21 -31.46 -1.36
N PHE A 262 -4.90 -31.45 -1.08
CA PHE A 262 -4.28 -32.43 -0.20
C PHE A 262 -4.65 -32.22 1.28
N GLY A 263 -4.77 -30.96 1.72
CA GLY A 263 -5.23 -30.62 3.06
C GLY A 263 -6.67 -31.09 3.29
N MET A 264 -7.56 -30.91 2.31
CA MET A 264 -8.94 -31.39 2.38
C MET A 264 -9.01 -32.90 2.48
N VAL A 265 -8.21 -33.66 1.72
CA VAL A 265 -8.12 -35.09 1.83
C VAL A 265 -7.63 -35.52 3.24
N GLY A 266 -6.60 -34.84 3.77
CA GLY A 266 -6.11 -35.06 5.12
C GLY A 266 -7.14 -34.80 6.21
N VAL A 267 -7.88 -33.70 6.11
CA VAL A 267 -8.93 -33.29 7.05
C VAL A 267 -10.12 -34.23 6.98
N VAL A 268 -10.52 -34.66 5.78
CA VAL A 268 -11.60 -35.66 5.58
C VAL A 268 -11.19 -37.00 6.16
N SER A 269 -9.98 -37.49 5.88
CA SER A 269 -9.46 -38.76 6.38
C SER A 269 -9.27 -38.76 7.89
N ALA A 270 -8.99 -37.61 8.50
CA ALA A 270 -8.91 -37.46 9.96
C ALA A 270 -10.29 -37.36 10.64
N GLY A 271 -11.40 -37.40 9.89
CA GLY A 271 -12.75 -37.34 10.45
C GLY A 271 -13.15 -35.97 11.01
N VAL A 272 -12.47 -34.90 10.63
CA VAL A 272 -12.73 -33.54 11.17
C VAL A 272 -14.14 -33.05 10.84
N PHE A 273 -14.73 -33.48 9.72
CA PHE A 273 -16.13 -33.21 9.39
C PHE A 273 -17.14 -34.20 10.06
N GLY A 274 -16.64 -35.12 10.88
CA GLY A 274 -17.46 -36.03 11.68
C GLY A 274 -17.88 -35.45 13.04
N PRO A 275 -18.53 -36.25 13.88
CA PRO A 275 -19.03 -35.80 15.20
C PRO A 275 -17.96 -35.26 16.16
N GLY A 276 -16.67 -35.51 15.90
CA GLY A 276 -15.55 -35.03 16.71
C GLY A 276 -15.04 -33.66 16.31
N GLY A 277 -15.44 -33.09 15.12
CA GLY A 277 -15.00 -31.82 14.65
C GLY A 277 -13.45 -31.67 14.57
N LEU A 278 -12.95 -30.48 14.78
CA LEU A 278 -11.51 -30.20 14.83
C LEU A 278 -10.79 -30.98 15.95
N GLY A 279 -11.50 -31.41 16.99
CA GLY A 279 -10.95 -32.24 18.08
C GLY A 279 -10.57 -33.67 17.65
N ALA A 280 -11.06 -34.16 16.50
CA ALA A 280 -10.67 -35.45 15.94
C ALA A 280 -9.29 -35.41 15.25
N ALA A 281 -8.81 -34.22 14.84
CA ALA A 281 -7.51 -34.07 14.22
C ALA A 281 -6.39 -34.18 15.25
N SER A 282 -5.37 -34.99 14.95
CA SER A 282 -4.18 -35.05 15.81
C SER A 282 -3.40 -33.74 15.79
N LEU A 283 -2.85 -33.35 16.94
CA LEU A 283 -2.02 -32.12 17.04
C LEU A 283 -0.88 -32.07 16.00
N PRO A 284 -0.15 -33.17 15.72
CA PRO A 284 0.87 -33.21 14.67
C PRO A 284 0.32 -32.86 13.29
N LEU A 285 -0.89 -33.31 12.93
CA LEU A 285 -1.52 -32.99 11.65
C LEU A 285 -1.85 -31.50 11.58
N LEU A 286 -2.42 -30.92 12.63
CA LEU A 286 -2.73 -29.46 12.67
C LEU A 286 -1.47 -28.62 12.57
N LEU A 287 -0.39 -28.99 13.28
CA LEU A 287 0.90 -28.30 13.21
C LEU A 287 1.53 -28.43 11.82
N ALA A 288 1.43 -29.60 11.18
CA ALA A 288 1.93 -29.79 9.81
C ALA A 288 1.17 -28.92 8.81
N LEU A 289 -0.16 -28.90 8.86
CA LEU A 289 -1.00 -28.07 8.00
C LEU A 289 -0.73 -26.57 8.23
N ALA A 290 -0.58 -26.15 9.48
CA ALA A 290 -0.24 -24.77 9.81
C ALA A 290 1.16 -24.38 9.29
N GLY A 291 2.16 -25.26 9.45
CA GLY A 291 3.52 -25.04 8.96
C GLY A 291 3.60 -24.94 7.43
N VAL A 292 2.94 -25.85 6.72
CA VAL A 292 2.87 -25.85 5.26
C VAL A 292 2.07 -24.64 4.76
N GLY A 293 0.96 -24.29 5.41
CA GLY A 293 0.18 -23.09 5.10
C GLY A 293 0.98 -21.81 5.29
N LEU A 294 1.76 -21.72 6.38
CA LEU A 294 2.65 -20.58 6.62
C LEU A 294 3.74 -20.47 5.55
N LEU A 295 4.38 -21.59 5.17
CA LEU A 295 5.38 -21.62 4.12
C LEU A 295 4.78 -21.17 2.77
N ALA A 296 3.59 -21.65 2.45
CA ALA A 296 2.86 -21.24 1.25
C ALA A 296 2.55 -19.73 1.25
N LEU A 297 2.09 -19.20 2.37
CA LEU A 297 1.85 -17.78 2.54
C LEU A 297 3.13 -16.97 2.32
N LEU A 298 4.25 -17.37 2.92
CA LEU A 298 5.54 -16.71 2.74
C LEU A 298 6.02 -16.74 1.29
N LEU A 299 5.81 -17.84 0.56
CA LEU A 299 6.12 -17.94 -0.86
C LEU A 299 5.29 -16.99 -1.70
N VAL A 300 3.97 -16.92 -1.47
CA VAL A 300 3.09 -15.98 -2.19
C VAL A 300 3.45 -14.54 -1.85
N MET A 301 3.73 -14.21 -0.60
CA MET A 301 4.19 -12.88 -0.19
C MET A 301 5.52 -12.51 -0.86
N ALA A 302 6.48 -13.43 -0.95
CA ALA A 302 7.75 -13.19 -1.63
C ALA A 302 7.55 -12.96 -3.14
N ALA A 303 6.69 -13.75 -3.79
CA ALA A 303 6.35 -13.56 -5.19
C ALA A 303 5.64 -12.22 -5.43
N ALA A 304 4.67 -11.86 -4.58
CA ALA A 304 4.00 -10.56 -4.63
C ALA A 304 4.99 -9.40 -4.48
N ALA A 305 5.94 -9.50 -3.53
CA ALA A 305 6.99 -8.51 -3.34
C ALA A 305 7.88 -8.34 -4.58
N LEU A 306 8.24 -9.44 -5.27
CA LEU A 306 9.01 -9.40 -6.51
C LEU A 306 8.23 -8.73 -7.65
N VAL A 307 6.95 -9.06 -7.81
CA VAL A 307 6.07 -8.44 -8.82
C VAL A 307 5.89 -6.94 -8.55
N GLN A 308 5.93 -6.55 -7.29
CA GLN A 308 5.78 -5.15 -6.86
C GLN A 308 7.03 -4.29 -7.17
N VAL A 309 8.23 -4.89 -7.33
CA VAL A 309 9.48 -4.14 -7.59
C VAL A 309 9.38 -3.19 -8.78
N PRO A 310 9.03 -3.64 -10.00
CA PRO A 310 8.92 -2.75 -11.15
C PRO A 310 7.83 -1.70 -10.98
N VAL A 311 6.72 -2.06 -10.34
CA VAL A 311 5.59 -1.17 -10.11
C VAL A 311 5.97 0.01 -9.23
N VAL A 312 6.52 -0.28 -8.05
CA VAL A 312 6.92 0.75 -7.08
C VAL A 312 8.04 1.62 -7.64
N THR A 313 9.00 1.03 -8.36
CA THR A 313 10.10 1.75 -9.03
C THR A 313 9.57 2.69 -10.09
N TYR A 314 8.64 2.24 -10.92
CA TYR A 314 8.02 3.03 -11.98
C TYR A 314 7.28 4.26 -11.43
N PHE A 315 6.38 4.07 -10.47
CA PHE A 315 5.64 5.18 -9.89
C PHE A 315 6.55 6.20 -9.18
N ARG A 316 7.66 5.73 -8.60
CA ARG A 316 8.63 6.64 -7.99
C ARG A 316 9.40 7.46 -9.02
N TYR A 317 9.89 6.84 -10.10
CA TYR A 317 10.52 7.60 -11.17
C TYR A 317 9.56 8.58 -11.81
N TYR A 318 8.31 8.17 -12.03
CA TYR A 318 7.28 9.05 -12.58
C TYR A 318 7.06 10.29 -11.69
N ALA A 319 6.90 10.10 -10.39
CA ALA A 319 6.76 11.22 -9.46
C ALA A 319 8.00 12.12 -9.40
N LEU A 320 9.22 11.55 -9.45
CA LEU A 320 10.46 12.32 -9.44
C LEU A 320 10.68 13.12 -10.72
N LEU A 321 10.27 12.61 -11.88
CA LEU A 321 10.33 13.32 -13.16
C LEU A 321 9.37 14.51 -13.15
N VAL A 322 8.10 14.29 -12.79
CA VAL A 322 7.10 15.36 -12.68
C VAL A 322 7.54 16.43 -11.67
N LEU A 323 8.07 16.04 -10.50
CA LEU A 323 8.55 16.98 -9.49
C LEU A 323 9.67 17.88 -10.04
N GLY A 324 10.62 17.30 -10.75
CA GLY A 324 11.74 18.04 -11.27
C GLY A 324 11.40 18.88 -12.51
N ASP A 325 10.33 18.56 -13.25
CA ASP A 325 9.86 19.40 -14.36
C ASP A 325 9.03 20.59 -13.87
N THR A 326 8.36 20.43 -12.75
CA THR A 326 7.60 21.52 -12.11
C THR A 326 8.47 22.46 -11.28
N ASP A 327 9.59 21.96 -10.72
CA ASP A 327 10.52 22.79 -9.93
C ASP A 327 11.95 22.25 -10.06
N ALA A 328 12.80 22.93 -10.80
CA ALA A 328 14.18 22.53 -11.04
C ALA A 328 15.03 22.47 -9.76
N ASP A 329 14.67 23.24 -8.72
CA ASP A 329 15.36 23.20 -7.42
C ASP A 329 15.04 21.91 -6.66
N LEU A 330 13.94 21.24 -6.99
CA LEU A 330 13.49 19.99 -6.40
C LEU A 330 13.86 18.75 -7.23
N ASP A 331 14.68 18.91 -8.28
CA ASP A 331 15.12 17.80 -9.12
C ASP A 331 16.15 16.92 -8.40
N LEU A 332 15.73 15.69 -8.01
CA LEU A 332 16.60 14.72 -7.37
C LEU A 332 17.42 13.87 -8.34
N ILE A 333 17.02 13.81 -9.62
CA ILE A 333 17.58 12.90 -10.63
C ILE A 333 17.94 13.59 -11.96
N PRO A 334 18.65 14.75 -11.95
CA PRO A 334 18.89 15.54 -13.15
C PRO A 334 19.72 14.80 -14.21
N GLU A 335 20.65 13.97 -13.79
CA GLU A 335 21.49 13.17 -14.71
C GLU A 335 20.66 12.09 -15.42
N ARG A 336 19.84 11.37 -14.64
CA ARG A 336 18.97 10.32 -15.17
C ARG A 336 17.92 10.89 -16.14
N ARG A 337 17.33 12.02 -15.80
CA ARG A 337 16.39 12.72 -16.69
C ARG A 337 17.04 13.07 -18.02
N ARG A 338 18.24 13.66 -18.00
CA ARG A 338 18.99 13.97 -19.23
C ARG A 338 19.32 12.74 -20.06
N ALA A 339 19.75 11.66 -19.40
CA ALA A 339 20.09 10.40 -20.08
C ALA A 339 18.86 9.78 -20.78
N VAL A 340 17.70 9.74 -20.11
CA VAL A 340 16.46 9.18 -20.67
C VAL A 340 15.98 10.02 -21.87
N ARG A 341 15.97 11.34 -21.74
CA ARG A 341 15.52 12.24 -22.83
C ARG A 341 16.47 12.29 -24.03
N ALA A 342 17.77 12.14 -23.80
CA ALA A 342 18.74 11.99 -24.89
C ALA A 342 18.51 10.68 -25.68
N GLY A 343 18.13 9.58 -25.00
CA GLY A 343 17.80 8.32 -25.64
C GLY A 343 16.47 8.33 -26.42
N SER A 344 15.47 9.08 -25.94
CA SER A 344 14.17 9.22 -26.62
C SER A 344 14.23 10.17 -27.83
N GLY A 345 15.13 11.15 -27.82
CA GLY A 345 15.34 12.10 -28.95
C GLY A 345 16.07 11.49 -30.14
N GLY A 346 16.97 10.51 -29.92
CA GLY A 346 17.73 9.84 -30.98
C GLY A 346 16.88 8.94 -31.88
N GLY A 347 15.79 8.37 -31.36
CA GLY A 347 14.91 7.48 -32.14
C GLY A 347 13.95 8.21 -33.10
N ARG A 348 13.72 9.51 -32.92
CA ARG A 348 12.85 10.29 -33.81
C ARG A 348 13.53 10.89 -35.02
N SER A 349 14.86 11.00 -35.01
CA SER A 349 15.63 11.54 -36.11
C SER A 349 15.95 10.52 -37.22
N ASP A 350 15.89 9.21 -36.93
CA ASP A 350 16.18 8.17 -37.94
C ASP A 350 14.97 7.76 -38.79
N GLU A 351 13.74 8.02 -38.36
CA GLU A 351 12.54 7.71 -39.17
C GLU A 351 12.21 8.77 -40.22
N GLY A 352 12.79 9.98 -40.12
CA GLY A 352 12.55 11.09 -41.05
C GLY A 352 13.49 11.16 -42.27
N SER A 353 14.63 10.44 -42.24
CA SER A 353 15.67 10.52 -43.27
C SER A 353 15.58 9.49 -44.38
N GLY A 354 14.65 8.54 -44.29
CA GLY A 354 14.52 7.43 -45.27
C GLY A 354 13.51 7.65 -46.42
N ALA A 355 12.81 8.79 -46.46
CA ALA A 355 11.71 9.00 -47.41
C ALA A 355 12.01 10.00 -48.54
N GLU A 356 13.24 10.51 -48.63
CA GLU A 356 13.58 11.58 -49.64
C GLU A 356 14.71 11.15 -50.60
N SER A 357 14.82 9.86 -50.88
CA SER A 357 15.70 9.39 -51.98
C SER A 357 15.12 8.12 -52.65
N ALA A 358 14.03 8.32 -53.41
CA ALA A 358 13.60 7.45 -54.46
C ALA A 358 12.84 8.23 -55.53
#